data_20135febec57ccc6d1e8158c98320bb6
#
_entry.id   20135febec57ccc6d1e8158c98320bb6
#
_cell.length_a   1.000
_cell.length_b   1.000
_cell.length_c   1.000
_cell.angle_alpha   90.00
_cell.angle_beta   90.00
_cell.angle_gamma   90.00
#
_symmetry.space_group_name_H-M   'P 1'
#
loop_
_entity.id
_entity.type
_entity.pdbx_description
1 polymer ?
#
loop_
_entity_poly.entity_id
_entity_poly.type
_entity_poly.pdbx_seq_one_letter_code
_entity_poly.pdbx_strand_id
1 'polypeptide(L)'
;MEGVDTPIIPTIAAFVRNNPGTISLGQGVVNYGPPPQAIAALPSLMGDGSLHKYLGVSGHPGLIETIHNKLAQENQIKLDTQALVMVTAGSNMAFLNSVLAVADPGDEFILPMPFYFNQEMAIRMCGCIPVPVPTHPDWSLDVEAMAAAITSRTRAILTVSPNNPTGAVYSEASLRAVNALCAQHGLYHFSDEAYEYFTYEGVKHFSPASIPGAMKHTLSFFSMSKNYGMASWRVGYVVFPANLFDAMNKVQDTNLICAPMPSQLLALEALKLGRNWVEPKVKALSEVRQTVYKALEGLGELVQFPQTQGAFYVLMKLPGLAEGIQAIEFNCVMTEKFKVASIPGFAFGLTNTQEANYQRLSYGALEAASVAEGVQRYVAAVKDWYGA
;
A
#
# COMPACT_ATOMS: atom_id res chain seq x y z
N MET A 1 10.55 7.31 20.15
CA MET A 1 9.14 6.87 19.89
C MET A 1 8.14 8.02 20.04
N GLU A 2 8.46 9.07 20.82
CA GLU A 2 7.56 10.25 21.00
C GLU A 2 7.22 11.00 19.70
N GLY A 3 8.09 10.93 18.68
CA GLY A 3 7.84 11.55 17.37
C GLY A 3 7.15 10.65 16.33
N VAL A 4 6.64 9.48 16.74
CA VAL A 4 5.91 8.55 15.87
C VAL A 4 4.43 8.60 16.23
N ASP A 5 3.58 8.89 15.28
CA ASP A 5 2.13 9.00 15.49
C ASP A 5 1.51 7.67 15.94
N THR A 6 0.40 7.76 16.67
CA THR A 6 -0.40 6.57 17.01
C THR A 6 -1.18 6.11 15.78
N PRO A 7 -1.11 4.82 15.41
CA PRO A 7 -1.85 4.32 14.24
C PRO A 7 -3.35 4.57 14.36
N ILE A 8 -3.96 5.20 13.36
CA ILE A 8 -5.40 5.54 13.34
C ILE A 8 -6.31 4.30 13.26
N ILE A 9 -5.85 3.23 12.62
CA ILE A 9 -6.65 2.02 12.40
C ILE A 9 -7.17 1.40 13.71
N PRO A 10 -6.35 1.22 14.77
CA PRO A 10 -6.85 0.76 16.07
C PRO A 10 -7.92 1.67 16.70
N THR A 11 -7.79 2.99 16.53
CA THR A 11 -8.77 3.96 17.05
C THR A 11 -10.12 3.80 16.36
N ILE A 12 -10.15 3.77 15.04
CA ILE A 12 -11.39 3.53 14.27
C ILE A 12 -11.94 2.14 14.55
N ALA A 13 -11.08 1.11 14.67
CA ALA A 13 -11.53 -0.23 15.05
C ALA A 13 -12.17 -0.27 16.44
N ALA A 14 -11.74 0.56 17.39
CA ALA A 14 -12.39 0.70 18.70
C ALA A 14 -13.79 1.31 18.56
N PHE A 15 -13.97 2.36 17.75
CA PHE A 15 -15.29 2.90 17.47
C PHE A 15 -16.25 1.86 16.87
N VAL A 16 -15.77 1.08 15.89
CA VAL A 16 -16.54 0.00 15.27
C VAL A 16 -16.95 -1.07 16.30
N ARG A 17 -16.02 -1.52 17.15
CA ARG A 17 -16.32 -2.52 18.19
C ARG A 17 -17.36 -2.02 19.22
N ASN A 18 -17.27 -0.75 19.59
CA ASN A 18 -18.17 -0.15 20.56
C ASN A 18 -19.57 0.15 19.96
N ASN A 19 -19.71 0.06 18.65
CA ASN A 19 -20.95 0.34 17.91
C ASN A 19 -21.35 -0.85 17.03
N PRO A 20 -21.94 -1.92 17.60
CA PRO A 20 -22.38 -3.09 16.84
C PRO A 20 -23.28 -2.74 15.65
N GLY A 21 -23.14 -3.46 14.55
CA GLY A 21 -23.84 -3.20 13.28
C GLY A 21 -23.18 -2.14 12.39
N THR A 22 -21.99 -1.62 12.78
CA THR A 22 -21.21 -0.70 11.96
C THR A 22 -20.56 -1.41 10.78
N ILE A 23 -20.81 -0.90 9.58
CA ILE A 23 -20.11 -1.30 8.34
C ILE A 23 -18.81 -0.49 8.25
N SER A 24 -17.66 -1.17 8.32
CA SER A 24 -16.37 -0.50 8.24
C SER A 24 -15.88 -0.42 6.78
N LEU A 25 -15.91 0.78 6.22
CA LEU A 25 -15.28 1.13 4.95
C LEU A 25 -13.84 1.66 5.16
N GLY A 26 -13.23 1.39 6.31
CA GLY A 26 -11.88 1.83 6.64
C GLY A 26 -10.79 0.79 6.41
N GLN A 27 -11.13 -0.49 6.28
CA GLN A 27 -10.18 -1.61 6.23
C GLN A 27 -9.50 -1.72 4.85
N GLY A 28 -8.19 -1.63 4.81
CA GLY A 28 -7.40 -1.77 3.59
C GLY A 28 -7.06 -3.24 3.25
N VAL A 29 -8.05 -4.12 3.21
CA VAL A 29 -7.92 -5.54 2.88
C VAL A 29 -8.91 -5.92 1.78
N VAL A 30 -8.82 -7.15 1.28
CA VAL A 30 -9.78 -7.73 0.32
C VAL A 30 -10.73 -8.67 1.05
N ASN A 31 -11.91 -8.92 0.46
CA ASN A 31 -12.96 -9.77 1.04
C ASN A 31 -12.77 -11.27 0.79
N TYR A 32 -11.72 -11.66 0.09
CA TYR A 32 -11.40 -13.05 -0.20
C TYR A 32 -10.11 -13.50 0.52
N GLY A 33 -10.02 -14.79 0.78
CA GLY A 33 -8.83 -15.44 1.33
C GLY A 33 -7.87 -15.96 0.25
N PRO A 34 -6.83 -16.68 0.67
CA PRO A 34 -5.89 -17.34 -0.25
C PRO A 34 -6.60 -18.34 -1.17
N PRO A 35 -5.97 -18.67 -2.32
CA PRO A 35 -6.50 -19.70 -3.21
C PRO A 35 -6.76 -21.02 -2.47
N PRO A 36 -7.97 -21.62 -2.56
CA PRO A 36 -8.27 -22.87 -1.88
C PRO A 36 -7.30 -24.00 -2.23
N GLN A 37 -6.81 -24.03 -3.47
CA GLN A 37 -5.83 -25.02 -3.94
C GLN A 37 -4.49 -24.87 -3.20
N ALA A 38 -4.06 -23.63 -2.95
CA ALA A 38 -2.83 -23.35 -2.20
C ALA A 38 -2.98 -23.77 -0.73
N ILE A 39 -4.13 -23.48 -0.11
CA ILE A 39 -4.44 -23.95 1.27
C ILE A 39 -4.45 -25.49 1.34
N ALA A 40 -5.07 -26.17 0.36
CA ALA A 40 -5.17 -27.62 0.33
C ALA A 40 -3.80 -28.32 0.16
N ALA A 41 -2.82 -27.65 -0.43
CA ALA A 41 -1.46 -28.18 -0.59
C ALA A 41 -0.63 -28.14 0.70
N LEU A 42 -0.92 -27.24 1.65
CA LEU A 42 -0.10 -27.02 2.85
C LEU A 42 0.15 -28.26 3.71
N PRO A 43 -0.84 -29.11 4.03
CA PRO A 43 -0.60 -30.29 4.88
C PRO A 43 0.45 -31.23 4.29
N SER A 44 0.43 -31.44 2.96
CA SER A 44 1.42 -32.29 2.28
C SER A 44 2.81 -31.64 2.29
N LEU A 45 2.90 -30.34 2.01
CA LEU A 45 4.16 -29.61 2.02
C LEU A 45 4.78 -29.55 3.41
N MET A 46 3.98 -29.32 4.45
CA MET A 46 4.44 -29.26 5.84
C MET A 46 4.84 -30.64 6.41
N GLY A 47 4.55 -31.73 5.71
CA GLY A 47 5.00 -33.07 6.07
C GLY A 47 6.52 -33.30 5.91
N ASP A 48 7.22 -32.43 5.20
CA ASP A 48 8.69 -32.48 5.08
C ASP A 48 9.35 -31.89 6.34
N GLY A 49 9.96 -32.75 7.16
CA GLY A 49 10.64 -32.36 8.41
C GLY A 49 11.80 -31.36 8.21
N SER A 50 12.37 -31.26 7.01
CA SER A 50 13.42 -30.29 6.71
C SER A 50 12.90 -28.83 6.73
N LEU A 51 11.62 -28.63 6.48
CA LEU A 51 10.96 -27.34 6.43
C LEU A 51 10.62 -26.77 7.83
N HIS A 52 10.85 -27.53 8.90
CA HIS A 52 10.72 -27.05 10.29
C HIS A 52 12.00 -26.43 10.85
N LYS A 53 13.02 -26.24 10.01
CA LYS A 53 14.29 -25.59 10.37
C LYS A 53 14.35 -24.18 9.78
N TYR A 54 15.27 -23.38 10.29
CA TYR A 54 15.55 -22.08 9.66
C TYR A 54 15.99 -22.26 8.21
N LEU A 55 15.43 -21.43 7.33
CA LEU A 55 15.89 -21.33 5.95
C LEU A 55 16.96 -20.24 5.79
N GLY A 56 17.47 -20.13 4.59
CA GLY A 56 18.28 -18.97 4.19
C GLY A 56 17.48 -17.67 4.35
N VAL A 57 18.19 -16.62 4.71
CA VAL A 57 17.60 -15.29 5.00
C VAL A 57 16.77 -14.75 3.85
N SER A 58 17.18 -15.00 2.60
CA SER A 58 16.45 -14.54 1.40
C SER A 58 15.12 -15.27 1.18
N GLY A 59 14.89 -16.43 1.81
CA GLY A 59 13.64 -17.17 1.72
C GLY A 59 13.77 -18.53 1.01
N HIS A 60 12.63 -19.20 0.80
CA HIS A 60 12.54 -20.52 0.19
C HIS A 60 12.94 -20.48 -1.29
N PRO A 61 13.91 -21.32 -1.75
CA PRO A 61 14.44 -21.27 -3.12
C PRO A 61 13.36 -21.36 -4.20
N GLY A 62 12.41 -22.31 -4.06
CA GLY A 62 11.32 -22.46 -5.03
C GLY A 62 10.37 -21.27 -5.08
N LEU A 63 10.17 -20.56 -3.95
CA LEU A 63 9.39 -19.32 -3.93
C LEU A 63 10.16 -18.20 -4.66
N ILE A 64 11.45 -18.05 -4.40
CA ILE A 64 12.31 -17.06 -5.10
C ILE A 64 12.29 -17.30 -6.61
N GLU A 65 12.44 -18.54 -7.06
CA GLU A 65 12.37 -18.90 -8.49
C GLU A 65 11.00 -18.52 -9.09
N THR A 66 9.90 -18.82 -8.38
CA THR A 66 8.54 -18.47 -8.82
C THR A 66 8.36 -16.96 -8.89
N ILE A 67 8.92 -16.21 -7.93
CA ILE A 67 8.92 -14.74 -7.95
C ILE A 67 9.71 -14.22 -9.17
N HIS A 68 10.88 -14.77 -9.48
CA HIS A 68 11.64 -14.39 -10.68
C HIS A 68 10.80 -14.55 -11.96
N ASN A 69 10.14 -15.69 -12.10
CA ASN A 69 9.27 -15.96 -13.26
C ASN A 69 8.10 -14.95 -13.35
N LYS A 70 7.43 -14.68 -12.22
CA LYS A 70 6.34 -13.68 -12.14
C LYS A 70 6.84 -12.30 -12.51
N LEU A 71 7.96 -11.85 -11.97
CA LEU A 71 8.54 -10.54 -12.26
C LEU A 71 8.88 -10.37 -13.73
N ALA A 72 9.48 -11.40 -14.35
CA ALA A 72 9.81 -11.37 -15.77
C ALA A 72 8.57 -11.33 -16.68
N GLN A 73 7.52 -12.10 -16.33
CA GLN A 73 6.32 -12.24 -17.16
C GLN A 73 5.33 -11.09 -16.98
N GLU A 74 5.14 -10.62 -15.76
CA GLU A 74 4.07 -9.69 -15.42
C GLU A 74 4.55 -8.25 -15.23
N ASN A 75 5.77 -8.04 -14.68
CA ASN A 75 6.33 -6.73 -14.40
C ASN A 75 7.42 -6.30 -15.39
N GLN A 76 7.82 -7.18 -16.32
CA GLN A 76 8.96 -6.95 -17.23
C GLN A 76 10.29 -6.71 -16.51
N ILE A 77 10.40 -7.15 -15.26
CA ILE A 77 11.62 -7.07 -14.45
C ILE A 77 12.40 -8.35 -14.69
N LYS A 78 13.49 -8.24 -15.45
CA LYS A 78 14.42 -9.35 -15.69
C LYS A 78 15.58 -9.21 -14.73
N LEU A 79 15.56 -10.02 -13.67
CA LEU A 79 16.64 -10.02 -12.68
C LEU A 79 17.93 -10.55 -13.31
N ASP A 80 18.99 -9.82 -13.06
CA ASP A 80 20.36 -10.17 -13.43
C ASP A 80 21.26 -10.13 -12.18
N THR A 81 22.56 -10.09 -12.37
CA THR A 81 23.53 -10.01 -11.26
C THR A 81 23.49 -8.68 -10.48
N GLN A 82 22.70 -7.70 -10.92
CA GLN A 82 22.64 -6.37 -10.31
C GLN A 82 21.50 -6.23 -9.30
N ALA A 83 20.54 -7.17 -9.26
CA ALA A 83 19.41 -7.13 -8.35
C ALA A 83 19.07 -8.50 -7.77
N LEU A 84 18.57 -8.51 -6.56
CA LEU A 84 18.24 -9.70 -5.78
C LEU A 84 16.80 -9.62 -5.25
N VAL A 85 16.27 -10.76 -4.83
CA VAL A 85 14.97 -10.90 -4.18
C VAL A 85 15.17 -11.35 -2.74
N MET A 86 14.40 -10.75 -1.82
CA MET A 86 14.30 -11.20 -0.43
C MET A 86 12.83 -11.32 -0.03
N VAL A 87 12.43 -12.49 0.45
CA VAL A 87 11.11 -12.73 0.99
C VAL A 87 11.05 -12.24 2.42
N THR A 88 10.01 -11.50 2.78
CA THR A 88 9.88 -10.80 4.06
C THR A 88 8.54 -11.11 4.73
N ALA A 89 8.42 -10.78 6.02
CA ALA A 89 7.15 -10.88 6.74
C ALA A 89 6.17 -9.75 6.34
N GLY A 90 5.75 -9.77 5.09
CA GLY A 90 4.95 -8.73 4.42
C GLY A 90 5.78 -7.56 3.92
N SER A 91 5.20 -6.75 3.03
CA SER A 91 5.88 -5.59 2.43
C SER A 91 6.25 -4.50 3.44
N ASN A 92 5.52 -4.37 4.56
CA ASN A 92 5.90 -3.44 5.64
C ASN A 92 7.28 -3.77 6.23
N MET A 93 7.57 -5.07 6.44
CA MET A 93 8.90 -5.50 6.90
C MET A 93 9.95 -5.26 5.81
N ALA A 94 9.63 -5.53 4.55
CA ALA A 94 10.51 -5.22 3.43
C ALA A 94 10.89 -3.75 3.40
N PHE A 95 9.92 -2.86 3.59
CA PHE A 95 10.13 -1.42 3.62
C PHE A 95 11.03 -1.01 4.80
N LEU A 96 10.69 -1.46 6.02
CA LEU A 96 11.48 -1.16 7.22
C LEU A 96 12.93 -1.65 7.09
N ASN A 97 13.13 -2.89 6.63
CA ASN A 97 14.46 -3.45 6.39
C ASN A 97 15.25 -2.60 5.39
N SER A 98 14.58 -2.10 4.35
CA SER A 98 15.21 -1.26 3.33
C SER A 98 15.61 0.10 3.86
N VAL A 99 14.78 0.73 4.70
CA VAL A 99 15.16 2.00 5.37
C VAL A 99 16.40 1.79 6.23
N LEU A 100 16.42 0.74 7.07
CA LEU A 100 17.57 0.40 7.92
C LEU A 100 18.84 0.05 7.13
N ALA A 101 18.69 -0.45 5.88
CA ALA A 101 19.82 -0.84 5.05
C ALA A 101 20.46 0.33 4.28
N VAL A 102 19.71 1.41 4.02
CA VAL A 102 20.18 2.50 3.13
C VAL A 102 20.39 3.83 3.86
N ALA A 103 19.92 3.99 5.10
CA ALA A 103 19.88 5.29 5.77
C ALA A 103 20.38 5.24 7.22
N ASP A 104 20.93 6.34 7.66
CA ASP A 104 21.29 6.64 9.03
C ASP A 104 20.28 7.64 9.65
N PRO A 105 20.20 7.72 11.00
CA PRO A 105 19.38 8.74 11.67
C PRO A 105 19.69 10.16 11.18
N GLY A 106 18.64 10.91 10.83
CA GLY A 106 18.72 12.25 10.27
C GLY A 106 18.72 12.30 8.73
N ASP A 107 18.82 11.17 8.06
CA ASP A 107 18.63 11.09 6.60
C ASP A 107 17.18 11.31 6.20
N GLU A 108 16.94 11.80 4.99
CA GLU A 108 15.66 12.27 4.50
C GLU A 108 15.07 11.32 3.45
N PHE A 109 13.74 11.14 3.52
CA PHE A 109 12.95 10.40 2.53
C PHE A 109 11.85 11.30 1.98
N ILE A 110 11.83 11.51 0.67
CA ILE A 110 10.78 12.28 0.00
C ILE A 110 9.56 11.39 -0.23
N LEU A 111 8.39 11.82 0.27
CA LEU A 111 7.12 11.12 0.15
C LEU A 111 6.09 12.01 -0.57
N PRO A 112 5.52 11.55 -1.72
CA PRO A 112 4.34 12.19 -2.28
C PRO A 112 3.18 12.19 -1.27
N MET A 113 2.55 13.31 -1.05
CA MET A 113 1.42 13.47 -0.14
C MET A 113 0.12 13.51 -0.94
N PRO A 114 -0.91 12.72 -0.57
CA PRO A 114 -1.02 11.89 0.64
C PRO A 114 -0.24 10.57 0.51
N PHE A 115 0.32 10.11 1.63
CA PHE A 115 1.15 8.92 1.71
C PHE A 115 0.54 7.82 2.59
N TYR A 116 1.05 6.59 2.49
CA TYR A 116 0.66 5.50 3.38
C TYR A 116 1.37 5.67 4.74
N PHE A 117 0.59 5.85 5.81
CA PHE A 117 1.07 6.21 7.15
C PHE A 117 2.13 5.25 7.72
N ASN A 118 2.04 3.93 7.46
CA ASN A 118 3.04 3.00 7.99
C ASN A 118 4.44 3.23 7.41
N GLN A 119 4.55 3.79 6.22
CA GLN A 119 5.86 4.11 5.62
C GLN A 119 6.48 5.33 6.28
N GLU A 120 5.70 6.37 6.50
CA GLU A 120 6.11 7.56 7.25
C GLU A 120 6.53 7.19 8.69
N MET A 121 5.71 6.39 9.37
CA MET A 121 6.03 5.90 10.71
C MET A 121 7.31 5.06 10.73
N ALA A 122 7.54 4.18 9.75
CA ALA A 122 8.75 3.37 9.65
C ALA A 122 10.01 4.24 9.47
N ILE A 123 9.94 5.29 8.65
CA ILE A 123 11.02 6.26 8.47
C ILE A 123 11.35 6.93 9.81
N ARG A 124 10.34 7.44 10.54
CA ARG A 124 10.55 8.05 11.87
C ARG A 124 11.08 7.06 12.90
N MET A 125 10.59 5.82 12.89
CA MET A 125 11.08 4.77 13.80
C MET A 125 12.58 4.49 13.61
N CYS A 126 13.11 4.66 12.40
CA CYS A 126 14.54 4.56 12.11
C CYS A 126 15.33 5.85 12.43
N GLY A 127 14.68 6.88 13.00
CA GLY A 127 15.31 8.18 13.26
C GLY A 127 15.53 9.03 12.01
N CYS A 128 14.97 8.62 10.87
CA CYS A 128 15.02 9.36 9.62
C CYS A 128 13.89 10.40 9.54
N ILE A 129 13.98 11.28 8.55
CA ILE A 129 13.08 12.43 8.38
C ILE A 129 12.22 12.22 7.13
N PRO A 130 10.90 12.03 7.27
CA PRO A 130 10.00 12.08 6.13
C PRO A 130 9.86 13.53 5.63
N VAL A 131 10.00 13.73 4.31
CA VAL A 131 9.85 15.01 3.63
C VAL A 131 8.63 14.93 2.72
N PRO A 132 7.44 15.36 3.20
CA PRO A 132 6.21 15.33 2.40
C PRO A 132 6.30 16.34 1.25
N VAL A 133 5.92 15.91 0.03
CA VAL A 133 5.81 16.77 -1.14
C VAL A 133 4.39 16.67 -1.68
N PRO A 134 3.70 17.77 -1.92
CA PRO A 134 2.35 17.76 -2.48
C PRO A 134 2.31 17.05 -3.84
N THR A 135 1.19 16.38 -4.12
CA THR A 135 0.82 15.95 -5.47
C THR A 135 -0.08 17.01 -6.14
N HIS A 136 -0.32 16.88 -7.44
CA HIS A 136 -1.32 17.69 -8.10
C HIS A 136 -2.76 17.36 -7.61
N PRO A 137 -3.75 18.22 -7.89
CA PRO A 137 -5.14 17.99 -7.44
C PRO A 137 -5.80 16.70 -7.94
N ASP A 138 -5.29 16.12 -9.04
CA ASP A 138 -5.70 14.84 -9.60
C ASP A 138 -4.93 13.64 -9.01
N TRP A 139 -4.11 13.89 -8.00
CA TRP A 139 -3.20 12.96 -7.35
C TRP A 139 -2.01 12.49 -8.22
N SER A 140 -1.74 13.13 -9.36
CA SER A 140 -0.52 12.87 -10.13
C SER A 140 0.73 13.43 -9.44
N LEU A 141 1.90 12.82 -9.71
CA LEU A 141 3.17 13.21 -9.07
C LEU A 141 3.64 14.58 -9.57
N ASP A 142 3.99 15.46 -8.64
CA ASP A 142 4.72 16.70 -8.91
C ASP A 142 6.23 16.43 -8.83
N VAL A 143 6.80 16.02 -9.96
CA VAL A 143 8.24 15.67 -10.05
C VAL A 143 9.14 16.88 -9.84
N GLU A 144 8.69 18.08 -10.22
CA GLU A 144 9.45 19.33 -10.03
C GLU A 144 9.54 19.67 -8.53
N ALA A 145 8.43 19.56 -7.82
CA ALA A 145 8.41 19.76 -6.37
C ALA A 145 9.26 18.70 -5.64
N MET A 146 9.27 17.44 -6.10
CA MET A 146 10.16 16.41 -5.57
C MET A 146 11.63 16.77 -5.80
N ALA A 147 11.99 17.23 -6.99
CA ALA A 147 13.34 17.66 -7.31
C ALA A 147 13.79 18.83 -6.42
N ALA A 148 12.91 19.81 -6.20
CA ALA A 148 13.18 20.95 -5.34
C ALA A 148 13.35 20.60 -3.85
N ALA A 149 12.78 19.47 -3.41
CA ALA A 149 12.89 18.98 -2.04
C ALA A 149 14.18 18.19 -1.75
N ILE A 150 15.00 17.89 -2.77
CA ILE A 150 16.25 17.14 -2.60
C ILE A 150 17.28 17.98 -1.85
N THR A 151 17.86 17.39 -0.81
CA THR A 151 18.99 17.95 -0.05
C THR A 151 20.17 16.98 -0.03
N SER A 152 21.27 17.38 0.58
CA SER A 152 22.44 16.50 0.79
C SER A 152 22.16 15.30 1.72
N ARG A 153 21.06 15.34 2.47
CA ARG A 153 20.62 14.26 3.36
C ARG A 153 19.59 13.34 2.73
N THR A 154 19.05 13.69 1.58
CA THR A 154 18.06 12.84 0.91
C THR A 154 18.69 11.49 0.53
N ARG A 155 18.02 10.39 0.85
CA ARG A 155 18.43 9.02 0.52
C ARG A 155 17.53 8.36 -0.48
N ALA A 156 16.22 8.62 -0.41
CA ALA A 156 15.28 7.98 -1.32
C ALA A 156 14.09 8.89 -1.63
N ILE A 157 13.48 8.60 -2.79
CA ILE A 157 12.14 9.08 -3.15
C ILE A 157 11.23 7.87 -3.16
N LEU A 158 10.08 7.95 -2.46
CA LEU A 158 9.09 6.92 -2.38
C LEU A 158 7.97 7.18 -3.39
N THR A 159 7.52 6.13 -4.08
CA THR A 159 6.25 6.13 -4.84
C THR A 159 5.42 4.92 -4.45
N VAL A 160 4.10 5.08 -4.36
CA VAL A 160 3.13 4.00 -4.11
C VAL A 160 2.15 3.97 -5.27
N SER A 161 2.23 2.95 -6.14
CA SER A 161 1.38 2.88 -7.32
C SER A 161 0.93 1.43 -7.62
N PRO A 162 -0.39 1.20 -7.73
CA PRO A 162 -1.51 2.08 -7.41
C PRO A 162 -1.49 2.59 -5.96
N ASN A 163 -1.96 3.81 -5.75
CA ASN A 163 -1.74 4.53 -4.50
C ASN A 163 -2.76 4.18 -3.41
N ASN A 164 -2.28 4.06 -2.19
CA ASN A 164 -3.06 4.14 -0.95
C ASN A 164 -2.65 5.44 -0.25
N PRO A 165 -3.55 6.44 -0.07
CA PRO A 165 -5.02 6.29 0.04
C PRO A 165 -5.84 6.70 -1.19
N THR A 166 -5.27 7.21 -2.25
CA THR A 166 -6.00 7.94 -3.31
C THR A 166 -6.62 7.04 -4.38
N GLY A 167 -6.08 5.85 -4.62
CA GLY A 167 -6.40 5.02 -5.76
C GLY A 167 -5.76 5.48 -7.09
N ALA A 168 -4.91 6.49 -7.07
CA ALA A 168 -4.21 6.95 -8.27
C ALA A 168 -3.26 5.88 -8.80
N VAL A 169 -3.18 5.74 -10.12
CA VAL A 169 -2.14 4.97 -10.81
C VAL A 169 -1.21 5.97 -11.46
N TYR A 170 0.02 6.03 -10.98
CA TYR A 170 0.98 6.97 -11.54
C TYR A 170 1.36 6.59 -12.96
N SER A 171 1.47 7.58 -13.83
CA SER A 171 1.81 7.36 -15.24
C SER A 171 3.23 6.78 -15.37
N GLU A 172 3.44 5.96 -16.41
CA GLU A 172 4.79 5.49 -16.76
C GLU A 172 5.77 6.66 -16.94
N ALA A 173 5.31 7.77 -17.54
CA ALA A 173 6.14 8.94 -17.75
C ALA A 173 6.60 9.57 -16.42
N SER A 174 5.70 9.75 -15.45
CA SER A 174 6.06 10.32 -14.15
C SER A 174 6.95 9.38 -13.34
N LEU A 175 6.69 8.06 -13.37
CA LEU A 175 7.53 7.07 -12.67
C LEU A 175 8.94 6.97 -13.30
N ARG A 176 9.06 7.08 -14.62
CA ARG A 176 10.36 7.20 -15.31
C ARG A 176 11.09 8.47 -14.92
N ALA A 177 10.38 9.61 -14.82
CA ALA A 177 10.99 10.87 -14.42
C ALA A 177 11.51 10.82 -12.97
N VAL A 178 10.74 10.27 -12.03
CA VAL A 178 11.19 10.04 -10.63
C VAL A 178 12.40 9.10 -10.59
N ASN A 179 12.37 8.01 -11.36
CA ASN A 179 13.50 7.07 -11.41
C ASN A 179 14.77 7.72 -11.96
N ALA A 180 14.65 8.52 -13.02
CA ALA A 180 15.76 9.28 -13.59
C ALA A 180 16.30 10.33 -12.61
N LEU A 181 15.42 11.02 -11.88
CA LEU A 181 15.80 11.96 -10.82
C LEU A 181 16.61 11.25 -9.71
N CYS A 182 16.18 10.08 -9.26
CA CYS A 182 16.93 9.28 -8.30
C CYS A 182 18.33 8.92 -8.84
N ALA A 183 18.40 8.43 -10.08
CA ALA A 183 19.69 8.08 -10.71
C ALA A 183 20.64 9.30 -10.81
N GLN A 184 20.10 10.47 -11.19
CA GLN A 184 20.87 11.72 -11.34
C GLN A 184 21.48 12.17 -10.01
N HIS A 185 20.77 12.02 -8.90
CA HIS A 185 21.19 12.49 -7.58
C HIS A 185 21.79 11.40 -6.69
N GLY A 186 21.97 10.18 -7.21
CA GLY A 186 22.51 9.06 -6.43
C GLY A 186 21.58 8.60 -5.31
N LEU A 187 20.26 8.76 -5.48
CA LEU A 187 19.21 8.38 -4.54
C LEU A 187 18.65 7.01 -4.90
N TYR A 188 18.00 6.36 -3.92
CA TYR A 188 17.19 5.19 -4.18
C TYR A 188 15.76 5.57 -4.55
N HIS A 189 15.18 4.86 -5.54
CA HIS A 189 13.75 4.88 -5.82
C HIS A 189 13.06 3.74 -5.06
N PHE A 190 12.26 4.04 -4.04
CA PHE A 190 11.45 3.09 -3.31
C PHE A 190 10.08 3.01 -3.98
N SER A 191 9.78 1.92 -4.67
CA SER A 191 8.53 1.69 -5.40
C SER A 191 7.67 0.67 -4.67
N ASP A 192 6.59 1.12 -4.02
CA ASP A 192 5.61 0.22 -3.41
C ASP A 192 4.55 -0.18 -4.44
N GLU A 193 4.53 -1.48 -4.78
CA GLU A 193 3.70 -2.08 -5.82
C GLU A 193 2.66 -3.06 -5.23
N ALA A 194 2.30 -2.89 -3.96
CA ALA A 194 1.38 -3.78 -3.26
C ALA A 194 -0.01 -3.92 -3.90
N TYR A 195 -0.39 -3.00 -4.75
CA TYR A 195 -1.67 -2.99 -5.47
C TYR A 195 -1.53 -3.21 -6.98
N GLU A 196 -0.42 -3.74 -7.46
CA GLU A 196 -0.06 -3.87 -8.89
C GLU A 196 -1.13 -4.48 -9.80
N TYR A 197 -1.99 -5.38 -9.28
CA TYR A 197 -3.08 -5.99 -10.04
C TYR A 197 -4.39 -5.19 -10.04
N PHE A 198 -4.54 -4.26 -9.11
CA PHE A 198 -5.77 -3.48 -8.94
C PHE A 198 -5.71 -2.22 -9.79
N THR A 199 -5.84 -2.40 -11.10
CA THR A 199 -5.99 -1.32 -12.09
C THR A 199 -7.28 -1.55 -12.89
N TYR A 200 -7.96 -0.48 -13.24
CA TYR A 200 -9.29 -0.50 -13.86
C TYR A 200 -9.28 0.26 -15.18
N GLU A 201 -10.32 0.06 -16.00
CA GLU A 201 -10.57 0.85 -17.23
C GLU A 201 -9.41 0.83 -18.23
N GLY A 202 -8.67 -0.29 -18.29
CA GLY A 202 -7.57 -0.46 -19.23
C GLY A 202 -6.24 0.20 -18.82
N VAL A 203 -6.20 0.87 -17.67
CA VAL A 203 -4.95 1.43 -17.13
C VAL A 203 -4.01 0.30 -16.76
N LYS A 204 -2.75 0.44 -17.12
CA LYS A 204 -1.70 -0.56 -16.85
C LYS A 204 -0.81 -0.09 -15.70
N HIS A 205 -0.51 -1.03 -14.81
CA HIS A 205 0.56 -0.84 -13.83
C HIS A 205 1.92 -0.81 -14.54
N PHE A 206 2.82 0.04 -14.03
CA PHE A 206 4.19 0.14 -14.50
C PHE A 206 5.16 -0.04 -13.33
N SER A 207 6.12 -0.95 -13.46
CA SER A 207 7.15 -1.22 -12.45
C SER A 207 8.44 -0.48 -12.79
N PRO A 208 8.89 0.50 -12.00
CA PRO A 208 10.12 1.26 -12.27
C PRO A 208 11.39 0.42 -12.40
N ALA A 209 11.47 -0.71 -11.69
CA ALA A 209 12.60 -1.63 -11.81
C ALA A 209 12.73 -2.28 -13.21
N SER A 210 11.70 -2.19 -14.07
CA SER A 210 11.75 -2.65 -15.47
C SER A 210 12.54 -1.71 -16.40
N ILE A 211 12.82 -0.49 -15.96
CA ILE A 211 13.61 0.49 -16.73
C ILE A 211 15.05 -0.02 -16.84
N PRO A 212 15.65 -0.04 -18.06
CA PRO A 212 17.03 -0.47 -18.22
C PRO A 212 17.99 0.28 -17.30
N GLY A 213 18.75 -0.44 -16.49
CA GLY A 213 19.71 0.11 -15.52
C GLY A 213 19.12 0.59 -14.20
N ALA A 214 17.80 0.65 -14.05
CA ALA A 214 17.13 1.12 -12.84
C ALA A 214 17.34 0.20 -11.62
N MET A 215 17.58 -1.09 -11.82
CA MET A 215 17.82 -2.04 -10.74
C MET A 215 19.05 -1.72 -9.87
N LYS A 216 19.92 -0.80 -10.31
CA LYS A 216 21.06 -0.33 -9.52
C LYS A 216 20.66 0.59 -8.35
N HIS A 217 19.47 1.17 -8.40
CA HIS A 217 19.00 2.18 -7.43
C HIS A 217 17.50 2.08 -7.14
N THR A 218 16.81 1.05 -7.63
CA THR A 218 15.36 0.86 -7.37
C THR A 218 15.15 -0.29 -6.41
N LEU A 219 14.34 -0.06 -5.38
CA LEU A 219 13.80 -1.09 -4.50
C LEU A 219 12.30 -1.19 -4.74
N SER A 220 11.83 -2.34 -5.24
CA SER A 220 10.41 -2.58 -5.51
C SER A 220 9.82 -3.53 -4.47
N PHE A 221 8.74 -3.08 -3.81
CA PHE A 221 8.08 -3.79 -2.72
C PHE A 221 6.78 -4.42 -3.19
N PHE A 222 6.64 -5.72 -2.99
CA PHE A 222 5.48 -6.52 -3.40
C PHE A 222 4.82 -7.19 -2.20
N SER A 223 3.50 -7.36 -2.27
CA SER A 223 2.72 -7.91 -1.18
C SER A 223 1.79 -9.02 -1.66
N MET A 224 1.76 -10.14 -0.93
CA MET A 224 0.75 -11.18 -1.12
C MET A 224 -0.57 -10.84 -0.41
N SER A 225 -0.57 -9.82 0.44
CA SER A 225 -1.72 -9.45 1.30
C SER A 225 -2.98 -9.10 0.52
N LYS A 226 -2.84 -8.44 -0.65
CA LYS A 226 -3.97 -7.91 -1.43
C LYS A 226 -4.27 -8.86 -2.59
N ASN A 227 -3.30 -9.13 -3.43
CA ASN A 227 -3.46 -9.92 -4.66
C ASN A 227 -4.02 -11.32 -4.37
N TYR A 228 -3.54 -11.95 -3.31
CA TYR A 228 -3.87 -13.33 -2.96
C TYR A 228 -4.63 -13.48 -1.64
N GLY A 229 -5.15 -12.39 -1.06
CA GLY A 229 -5.92 -12.44 0.18
C GLY A 229 -5.14 -12.95 1.39
N MET A 230 -3.82 -12.73 1.43
CA MET A 230 -2.91 -13.29 2.43
C MET A 230 -2.49 -12.29 3.51
N ALA A 231 -3.36 -11.34 3.88
CA ALA A 231 -2.98 -10.27 4.79
C ALA A 231 -2.49 -10.77 6.17
N SER A 232 -3.14 -11.77 6.76
CA SER A 232 -2.77 -12.37 8.05
C SER A 232 -1.57 -13.31 7.97
N TRP A 233 -1.23 -13.81 6.78
CA TRP A 233 -0.11 -14.72 6.58
C TRP A 233 1.25 -14.03 6.63
N ARG A 234 1.28 -12.71 6.57
CA ARG A 234 2.49 -11.89 6.65
C ARG A 234 3.59 -12.35 5.70
N VAL A 235 3.35 -12.30 4.39
CA VAL A 235 4.34 -12.59 3.36
C VAL A 235 4.31 -11.54 2.25
N GLY A 236 5.48 -11.14 1.84
CA GLY A 236 5.77 -10.22 0.74
C GLY A 236 7.22 -10.39 0.34
N TYR A 237 7.68 -9.56 -0.56
CA TYR A 237 9.07 -9.59 -0.98
C TYR A 237 9.53 -8.23 -1.50
N VAL A 238 10.84 -8.04 -1.55
CA VAL A 238 11.48 -6.86 -2.14
C VAL A 238 12.47 -7.31 -3.21
N VAL A 239 12.47 -6.57 -4.33
CA VAL A 239 13.55 -6.59 -5.32
C VAL A 239 14.45 -5.41 -5.00
N PHE A 240 15.75 -5.62 -4.89
CA PHE A 240 16.69 -4.58 -4.46
C PHE A 240 18.05 -4.71 -5.12
N PRO A 241 18.83 -3.62 -5.19
CA PRO A 241 20.19 -3.62 -5.75
C PRO A 241 21.12 -4.61 -5.04
N ALA A 242 21.90 -5.39 -5.81
CA ALA A 242 22.78 -6.43 -5.28
C ALA A 242 23.85 -5.92 -4.29
N ASN A 243 24.27 -4.65 -4.45
CA ASN A 243 25.22 -4.02 -3.51
C ASN A 243 24.64 -3.78 -2.10
N LEU A 244 23.33 -3.88 -1.93
CA LEU A 244 22.67 -3.81 -0.62
C LEU A 244 22.54 -5.17 0.07
N PHE A 245 23.00 -6.26 -0.56
CA PHE A 245 22.78 -7.62 -0.03
C PHE A 245 23.24 -7.78 1.41
N ASP A 246 24.47 -7.36 1.72
CA ASP A 246 25.02 -7.52 3.07
C ASP A 246 24.24 -6.72 4.11
N ALA A 247 23.82 -5.51 3.78
CA ALA A 247 23.01 -4.68 4.68
C ALA A 247 21.62 -5.28 4.90
N MET A 248 20.92 -5.64 3.82
CA MET A 248 19.61 -6.27 3.87
C MET A 248 19.64 -7.61 4.61
N ASN A 249 20.67 -8.41 4.38
CA ASN A 249 20.87 -9.71 5.04
C ASN A 249 21.07 -9.54 6.54
N LYS A 250 21.92 -8.61 6.99
CA LYS A 250 22.13 -8.31 8.41
C LYS A 250 20.85 -7.87 9.10
N VAL A 251 20.07 -6.98 8.47
CA VAL A 251 18.82 -6.47 9.05
C VAL A 251 17.80 -7.61 9.16
N GLN A 252 17.58 -8.39 8.08
CA GLN A 252 16.61 -9.48 8.08
C GLN A 252 17.00 -10.59 9.06
N ASP A 253 18.26 -11.00 9.06
CA ASP A 253 18.77 -12.04 9.96
C ASP A 253 18.57 -11.65 11.43
N THR A 254 18.85 -10.39 11.77
CA THR A 254 18.76 -9.90 13.14
C THR A 254 17.31 -9.79 13.63
N ASN A 255 16.38 -9.35 12.79
CA ASN A 255 15.01 -9.07 13.25
C ASN A 255 14.05 -10.25 13.05
N LEU A 256 14.30 -11.18 12.14
CA LEU A 256 13.37 -12.26 11.81
C LEU A 256 14.05 -13.58 11.41
N ILE A 257 15.31 -13.55 10.96
CA ILE A 257 16.04 -14.63 10.29
C ILE A 257 15.46 -14.89 8.90
N CYS A 258 14.25 -15.46 8.81
CA CYS A 258 13.52 -15.68 7.56
C CYS A 258 12.01 -15.54 7.77
N ALA A 259 11.26 -15.24 6.72
CA ALA A 259 9.80 -15.22 6.78
C ALA A 259 9.23 -16.59 7.17
N PRO A 260 8.06 -16.65 7.86
CA PRO A 260 7.48 -17.90 8.31
C PRO A 260 7.28 -18.91 7.17
N MET A 261 7.79 -20.13 7.35
CA MET A 261 7.77 -21.17 6.32
C MET A 261 6.36 -21.51 5.80
N PRO A 262 5.33 -21.71 6.65
CA PRO A 262 3.99 -22.00 6.13
C PRO A 262 3.47 -20.90 5.18
N SER A 263 3.79 -19.64 5.50
CA SER A 263 3.42 -18.48 4.65
C SER A 263 4.16 -18.49 3.33
N GLN A 264 5.44 -18.86 3.33
CA GLN A 264 6.23 -18.96 2.09
C GLN A 264 5.72 -20.08 1.18
N LEU A 265 5.38 -21.25 1.75
CA LEU A 265 4.81 -22.36 1.00
C LEU A 265 3.44 -22.01 0.41
N LEU A 266 2.58 -21.36 1.21
CA LEU A 266 1.30 -20.88 0.70
C LEU A 266 1.48 -19.85 -0.44
N ALA A 267 2.43 -18.93 -0.28
CA ALA A 267 2.73 -17.93 -1.30
C ALA A 267 3.26 -18.57 -2.59
N LEU A 268 4.12 -19.59 -2.48
CA LEU A 268 4.61 -20.38 -3.61
C LEU A 268 3.44 -20.99 -4.40
N GLU A 269 2.54 -21.68 -3.72
CA GLU A 269 1.39 -22.32 -4.37
C GLU A 269 0.38 -21.28 -4.94
N ALA A 270 0.21 -20.15 -4.24
CA ALA A 270 -0.64 -19.07 -4.73
C ALA A 270 -0.07 -18.41 -6.00
N LEU A 271 1.24 -18.13 -6.04
CA LEU A 271 1.92 -17.52 -7.19
C LEU A 271 1.91 -18.42 -8.43
N LYS A 272 1.91 -19.74 -8.28
CA LYS A 272 1.77 -20.69 -9.41
C LYS A 272 0.45 -20.52 -10.16
N LEU A 273 -0.61 -20.02 -9.49
CA LEU A 273 -1.89 -19.74 -10.14
C LEU A 273 -1.88 -18.42 -10.92
N GLY A 274 -0.94 -17.52 -10.59
CA GLY A 274 -0.68 -16.29 -11.30
C GLY A 274 -1.86 -15.34 -11.37
N ARG A 275 -1.81 -14.43 -12.34
CA ARG A 275 -2.82 -13.40 -12.61
C ARG A 275 -4.22 -13.98 -12.85
N ASN A 276 -4.33 -15.18 -13.42
CA ASN A 276 -5.62 -15.84 -13.68
C ASN A 276 -6.49 -16.02 -12.42
N TRP A 277 -5.86 -16.18 -11.26
CA TRP A 277 -6.57 -16.24 -9.97
C TRP A 277 -7.13 -14.89 -9.55
N VAL A 278 -6.37 -13.81 -9.76
CA VAL A 278 -6.69 -12.47 -9.27
C VAL A 278 -7.67 -11.73 -10.19
N GLU A 279 -7.54 -11.90 -11.50
CA GLU A 279 -8.26 -11.13 -12.52
C GLU A 279 -9.79 -11.15 -12.36
N PRO A 280 -10.46 -12.30 -12.10
CA PRO A 280 -11.90 -12.30 -11.86
C PRO A 280 -12.32 -11.48 -10.65
N LYS A 281 -11.47 -11.39 -9.63
CA LYS A 281 -11.71 -10.61 -8.40
C LYS A 281 -11.56 -9.13 -8.64
N VAL A 282 -10.56 -8.73 -9.42
CA VAL A 282 -10.37 -7.35 -9.85
C VAL A 282 -11.55 -6.88 -10.70
N LYS A 283 -12.07 -7.75 -11.60
CA LYS A 283 -13.27 -7.46 -12.40
C LYS A 283 -14.49 -7.22 -11.51
N ALA A 284 -14.76 -8.12 -10.56
CA ALA A 284 -15.86 -7.94 -9.60
C ALA A 284 -15.71 -6.65 -8.78
N LEU A 285 -14.49 -6.36 -8.34
CA LEU A 285 -14.19 -5.14 -7.58
C LEU A 285 -14.35 -3.86 -8.42
N SER A 286 -14.14 -3.92 -9.73
CA SER A 286 -14.44 -2.81 -10.65
C SER A 286 -15.92 -2.42 -10.64
N GLU A 287 -16.83 -3.40 -10.55
CA GLU A 287 -18.28 -3.15 -10.46
C GLU A 287 -18.65 -2.52 -9.11
N VAL A 288 -18.03 -2.99 -8.03
CA VAL A 288 -18.19 -2.37 -6.70
C VAL A 288 -17.68 -0.94 -6.70
N ARG A 289 -16.53 -0.68 -7.31
CA ARG A 289 -15.98 0.67 -7.48
C ARG A 289 -16.98 1.60 -8.17
N GLN A 290 -17.59 1.19 -9.28
CA GLN A 290 -18.59 2.00 -9.98
C GLN A 290 -19.79 2.33 -9.09
N THR A 291 -20.26 1.37 -8.28
CA THR A 291 -21.34 1.58 -7.31
C THR A 291 -20.97 2.64 -6.29
N VAL A 292 -19.74 2.59 -5.74
CA VAL A 292 -19.24 3.58 -4.78
C VAL A 292 -19.16 4.97 -5.42
N TYR A 293 -18.52 5.09 -6.58
CA TYR A 293 -18.38 6.39 -7.26
C TYR A 293 -19.74 7.01 -7.58
N LYS A 294 -20.68 6.24 -8.15
CA LYS A 294 -22.03 6.72 -8.44
C LYS A 294 -22.76 7.22 -7.21
N ALA A 295 -22.62 6.55 -6.06
CA ALA A 295 -23.24 6.98 -4.81
C ALA A 295 -22.63 8.30 -4.30
N LEU A 296 -21.30 8.45 -4.38
CA LEU A 296 -20.59 9.65 -3.95
C LEU A 296 -20.85 10.85 -4.87
N GLU A 297 -20.96 10.64 -6.19
CA GLU A 297 -21.34 11.68 -7.15
C GLU A 297 -22.72 12.30 -6.82
N GLY A 298 -23.62 11.49 -6.24
CA GLY A 298 -24.91 11.96 -5.76
C GLY A 298 -24.88 12.95 -4.59
N LEU A 299 -23.70 13.20 -4.01
CA LEU A 299 -23.47 14.23 -2.99
C LEU A 299 -23.17 15.62 -3.59
N GLY A 300 -22.89 15.71 -4.90
CA GLY A 300 -22.60 16.97 -5.58
C GLY A 300 -21.44 17.73 -4.94
N GLU A 301 -21.65 19.01 -4.62
CA GLU A 301 -20.61 19.89 -4.05
C GLU A 301 -20.23 19.59 -2.59
N LEU A 302 -20.98 18.73 -1.90
CA LEU A 302 -20.67 18.32 -0.52
C LEU A 302 -19.39 17.50 -0.42
N VAL A 303 -18.95 16.89 -1.52
CA VAL A 303 -17.69 16.14 -1.59
C VAL A 303 -16.94 16.45 -2.88
N GLN A 304 -15.62 16.40 -2.81
CA GLN A 304 -14.73 16.59 -3.96
C GLN A 304 -13.72 15.45 -4.03
N PHE A 305 -13.63 14.78 -5.16
CA PHE A 305 -12.65 13.71 -5.41
C PHE A 305 -12.41 13.55 -6.91
N PRO A 306 -11.16 13.35 -7.35
CA PRO A 306 -10.88 12.89 -8.71
C PRO A 306 -11.24 11.41 -8.84
N GLN A 307 -11.72 11.01 -10.00
CA GLN A 307 -11.87 9.59 -10.33
C GLN A 307 -10.49 8.97 -10.56
N THR A 308 -10.17 7.92 -9.80
CA THR A 308 -8.90 7.21 -9.88
C THR A 308 -9.11 5.77 -10.31
N GLN A 309 -8.13 5.18 -10.99
CA GLN A 309 -8.27 3.89 -11.67
C GLN A 309 -7.44 2.78 -11.01
N GLY A 310 -7.11 2.90 -9.73
CA GLY A 310 -6.30 1.88 -9.06
C GLY A 310 -6.69 1.60 -7.62
N ALA A 311 -6.05 0.58 -7.05
CA ALA A 311 -6.28 0.09 -5.70
C ALA A 311 -7.76 -0.20 -5.43
N PHE A 312 -8.26 0.04 -4.23
CA PHE A 312 -9.68 -0.08 -3.87
C PHE A 312 -10.04 0.98 -2.81
N TYR A 313 -9.62 2.22 -3.09
CA TYR A 313 -9.84 3.37 -2.23
C TYR A 313 -10.43 4.54 -3.01
N VAL A 314 -11.18 5.36 -2.29
CA VAL A 314 -11.53 6.71 -2.70
C VAL A 314 -11.12 7.64 -1.58
N LEU A 315 -10.30 8.62 -1.88
CA LEU A 315 -9.96 9.72 -0.98
C LEU A 315 -10.72 10.95 -1.42
N MET A 316 -11.63 11.43 -0.59
CA MET A 316 -12.47 12.57 -0.89
C MET A 316 -12.28 13.69 0.11
N LYS A 317 -12.37 14.93 -0.37
CA LYS A 317 -12.45 16.14 0.43
C LYS A 317 -13.90 16.43 0.79
N LEU A 318 -14.15 16.84 2.03
CA LEU A 318 -15.43 17.35 2.53
C LEU A 318 -15.27 18.85 2.80
N PRO A 319 -15.61 19.74 1.85
CA PRO A 319 -15.44 21.18 2.03
C PRO A 319 -16.22 21.68 3.26
N GLY A 320 -15.61 22.54 4.07
CA GLY A 320 -16.26 23.11 5.26
C GLY A 320 -16.27 22.22 6.51
N LEU A 321 -15.76 20.97 6.42
CA LEU A 321 -15.42 20.23 7.64
C LEU A 321 -14.13 20.87 8.19
N ALA A 322 -14.14 21.44 9.38
CA ALA A 322 -12.92 22.00 9.97
C ALA A 322 -11.99 20.87 10.46
N GLU A 323 -10.74 21.25 10.71
CA GLU A 323 -9.62 20.33 10.97
C GLU A 323 -9.67 19.54 12.27
N GLY A 324 -8.85 18.51 12.25
CA GLY A 324 -8.36 17.78 13.44
C GLY A 324 -9.47 17.18 14.28
N ILE A 325 -9.96 17.91 15.23
CA ILE A 325 -11.01 17.47 16.15
C ILE A 325 -12.32 17.15 15.41
N GLN A 326 -12.69 17.93 14.43
CA GLN A 326 -13.94 17.70 13.69
C GLN A 326 -13.88 16.47 12.76
N ALA A 327 -12.71 16.11 12.23
CA ALA A 327 -12.59 14.90 11.43
C ALA A 327 -12.81 13.63 12.28
N ILE A 328 -12.35 13.60 13.52
CA ILE A 328 -12.63 12.51 14.47
C ILE A 328 -14.08 12.57 14.93
N GLU A 329 -14.61 13.75 15.23
CA GLU A 329 -16.01 13.96 15.62
C GLU A 329 -16.96 13.47 14.52
N PHE A 330 -16.69 13.80 13.27
CA PHE A 330 -17.44 13.28 12.13
C PHE A 330 -17.40 11.73 12.08
N ASN A 331 -16.23 11.13 12.31
CA ASN A 331 -16.12 9.66 12.38
C ASN A 331 -16.89 9.06 13.57
N CYS A 332 -16.93 9.73 14.73
CA CYS A 332 -17.76 9.32 15.86
C CYS A 332 -19.25 9.35 15.48
N VAL A 333 -19.75 10.47 14.95
CA VAL A 333 -21.15 10.63 14.52
C VAL A 333 -21.51 9.59 13.45
N MET A 334 -20.69 9.39 12.43
CA MET A 334 -20.89 8.35 11.42
C MET A 334 -21.04 6.97 12.05
N THR A 335 -20.17 6.63 13.00
CA THR A 335 -20.16 5.31 13.60
C THR A 335 -21.33 5.11 14.56
N GLU A 336 -21.65 6.11 15.38
CA GLU A 336 -22.72 6.04 16.39
C GLU A 336 -24.11 6.11 15.77
N LYS A 337 -24.35 7.09 14.88
CA LYS A 337 -25.67 7.38 14.33
C LYS A 337 -25.97 6.60 13.06
N PHE A 338 -25.00 6.52 12.14
CA PHE A 338 -25.20 5.93 10.82
C PHE A 338 -24.62 4.53 10.68
N LYS A 339 -23.90 4.03 11.69
CA LYS A 339 -23.30 2.69 11.68
C LYS A 339 -22.41 2.45 10.44
N VAL A 340 -21.58 3.43 10.11
CA VAL A 340 -20.56 3.35 9.06
C VAL A 340 -19.27 4.01 9.53
N ALA A 341 -18.11 3.50 9.12
CA ALA A 341 -16.80 4.05 9.48
C ALA A 341 -15.92 4.20 8.26
N SER A 342 -15.12 5.29 8.22
CA SER A 342 -14.09 5.62 7.24
C SER A 342 -12.77 5.94 7.94
N ILE A 343 -11.72 6.32 7.19
CA ILE A 343 -10.45 6.76 7.77
C ILE A 343 -10.24 8.25 7.45
N PRO A 344 -10.00 9.09 8.46
CA PRO A 344 -9.76 10.52 8.26
C PRO A 344 -8.42 10.78 7.57
N GLY A 345 -8.40 11.84 6.74
CA GLY A 345 -7.27 12.16 5.86
C GLY A 345 -5.99 12.58 6.56
N PHE A 346 -6.08 13.08 7.80
CA PHE A 346 -4.88 13.46 8.57
C PHE A 346 -3.93 12.27 8.79
N ALA A 347 -4.46 11.03 8.81
CA ALA A 347 -3.66 9.82 8.90
C ALA A 347 -2.71 9.64 7.69
N PHE A 348 -2.95 10.33 6.59
CA PHE A 348 -2.18 10.22 5.35
C PHE A 348 -1.35 11.49 5.06
N GLY A 349 -1.07 12.28 6.11
CA GLY A 349 -0.28 13.50 6.03
C GLY A 349 -1.06 14.75 5.65
N LEU A 350 -2.36 14.66 5.42
CA LEU A 350 -3.23 15.81 5.12
C LEU A 350 -3.61 16.55 6.42
N THR A 351 -2.60 17.12 7.07
CA THR A 351 -2.73 17.75 8.39
C THR A 351 -2.88 19.28 8.33
N ASN A 352 -2.72 19.87 7.15
CA ASN A 352 -2.72 21.32 7.03
C ASN A 352 -4.15 21.86 7.00
N THR A 353 -4.37 22.86 7.78
CA THR A 353 -5.60 23.44 8.32
C THR A 353 -6.72 23.78 7.35
N GLN A 354 -6.44 24.12 6.15
CA GLN A 354 -7.48 24.46 5.16
C GLN A 354 -7.87 23.27 4.25
N GLU A 355 -7.14 22.16 4.34
CA GLU A 355 -7.28 21.01 3.45
C GLU A 355 -7.52 19.67 4.16
N ALA A 356 -7.52 19.64 5.49
CA ALA A 356 -7.52 18.42 6.30
C ALA A 356 -8.81 17.59 6.31
N ASN A 357 -9.81 18.01 5.57
CA ASN A 357 -11.13 17.43 5.59
C ASN A 357 -11.30 16.28 4.60
N TYR A 358 -10.28 15.45 4.50
CA TYR A 358 -10.33 14.27 3.67
C TYR A 358 -10.81 13.05 4.47
N GLN A 359 -11.55 12.19 3.77
CA GLN A 359 -11.96 10.88 4.25
C GLN A 359 -11.60 9.82 3.21
N ARG A 360 -10.98 8.73 3.64
CA ARG A 360 -10.72 7.57 2.79
C ARG A 360 -11.78 6.50 3.00
N LEU A 361 -12.46 6.10 1.94
CA LEU A 361 -13.25 4.89 1.89
C LEU A 361 -12.45 3.76 1.23
N SER A 362 -12.58 2.55 1.76
CA SER A 362 -12.11 1.30 1.18
C SER A 362 -13.31 0.45 0.78
N TYR A 363 -13.33 -0.02 -0.46
CA TYR A 363 -14.40 -0.88 -0.99
C TYR A 363 -13.93 -2.31 -1.25
N GLY A 364 -12.72 -2.67 -0.82
CA GLY A 364 -12.15 -4.01 -1.02
C GLY A 364 -12.50 -5.05 0.03
N ALA A 365 -12.83 -4.61 1.26
CA ALA A 365 -12.85 -5.48 2.44
C ALA A 365 -14.14 -6.29 2.62
N LEU A 366 -15.22 -5.93 1.97
CA LEU A 366 -16.56 -6.46 2.19
C LEU A 366 -17.19 -6.97 0.89
N GLU A 367 -18.21 -7.81 1.04
CA GLU A 367 -19.05 -8.21 -0.09
C GLU A 367 -19.76 -7.00 -0.73
N ALA A 368 -20.02 -7.06 -2.04
CA ALA A 368 -20.58 -5.96 -2.82
C ALA A 368 -21.84 -5.35 -2.22
N ALA A 369 -22.76 -6.17 -1.70
CA ALA A 369 -23.98 -5.71 -1.05
C ALA A 369 -23.70 -4.89 0.23
N SER A 370 -22.74 -5.35 1.04
CA SER A 370 -22.33 -4.63 2.27
C SER A 370 -21.63 -3.31 1.95
N VAL A 371 -20.82 -3.27 0.88
CA VAL A 371 -20.21 -2.01 0.42
C VAL A 371 -21.29 -1.05 -0.06
N ALA A 372 -22.25 -1.52 -0.87
CA ALA A 372 -23.35 -0.70 -1.36
C ALA A 372 -24.17 -0.11 -0.20
N GLU A 373 -24.52 -0.92 0.81
CA GLU A 373 -25.19 -0.45 2.01
C GLU A 373 -24.31 0.56 2.79
N GLY A 374 -23.04 0.23 3.00
CA GLY A 374 -22.11 1.10 3.73
C GLY A 374 -21.95 2.46 3.08
N VAL A 375 -21.82 2.53 1.75
CA VAL A 375 -21.69 3.81 1.06
C VAL A 375 -23.00 4.62 1.12
N GLN A 376 -24.18 3.99 1.10
CA GLN A 376 -25.44 4.69 1.29
C GLN A 376 -25.55 5.30 2.71
N ARG A 377 -25.15 4.56 3.74
CA ARG A 377 -25.06 5.07 5.11
C ARG A 377 -24.06 6.24 5.20
N TYR A 378 -22.93 6.16 4.50
CA TYR A 378 -21.96 7.25 4.42
C TYR A 378 -22.55 8.49 3.74
N VAL A 379 -23.27 8.34 2.64
CA VAL A 379 -23.97 9.42 1.93
C VAL A 379 -25.00 10.09 2.87
N ALA A 380 -25.78 9.31 3.62
CA ALA A 380 -26.73 9.83 4.59
C ALA A 380 -26.02 10.61 5.72
N ALA A 381 -24.88 10.12 6.21
CA ALA A 381 -24.08 10.79 7.23
C ALA A 381 -23.53 12.13 6.75
N VAL A 382 -23.02 12.20 5.51
CA VAL A 382 -22.53 13.44 4.91
C VAL A 382 -23.66 14.45 4.77
N LYS A 383 -24.82 14.05 4.25
CA LYS A 383 -26.01 14.94 4.12
C LYS A 383 -26.47 15.48 5.47
N ASP A 384 -26.62 14.62 6.47
CA ASP A 384 -27.02 15.02 7.82
C ASP A 384 -26.02 16.03 8.43
N TRP A 385 -24.72 15.81 8.22
CA TRP A 385 -23.69 16.71 8.73
C TRP A 385 -23.78 18.12 8.14
N TYR A 386 -24.11 18.21 6.86
CA TYR A 386 -24.27 19.51 6.18
C TYR A 386 -25.70 20.05 6.22
N GLY A 387 -26.65 19.35 6.84
CA GLY A 387 -28.03 19.76 6.89
C GLY A 387 -28.75 19.74 5.53
N ALA A 388 -28.36 18.81 4.63
CA ALA A 388 -28.85 18.71 3.25
C ALA A 388 -29.79 17.52 3.04
#